data_baa939a8f703da45daf8cd7d96984a31
#
_entry.id   baa939a8f703da45daf8cd7d96984a31
#
_cell.length_a   1.000
_cell.length_b   1.000
_cell.length_c   1.000
_cell.angle_alpha   90.00
_cell.angle_beta   90.00
_cell.angle_gamma   90.00
#
_symmetry.space_group_name_H-M   'P 1'
#
loop_
_entity.id
_entity.type
_entity.pdbx_description
1 polymer ?
#
loop_
_entity_poly.entity_id
_entity_poly.type
_entity_poly.pdbx_seq_one_letter_code
_entity_poly.pdbx_strand_id
1 'polypeptide(L)'
;VLSSYSSTSAPLGVTFVPCGNRRASACPSCSRTYARDTFELLRAGAVGGKTVPASVADNPMLFVTLTAPSFGHVHRTAKPGQPVTRCRPRDRAQVCQHGRPVGCMATHEQGDSVAGQPICHECYDYEGHVVWQWWAPELWRRFGIRLTRLIARHLGVPATKPRPCKRYPYPRLWLGDLASIQYAKVGEYQTRGLIHFHGLVRLDGPKTPDGFAAAPDALPATVLASLIEDAAADVHYTAPPALTGSPERVLRFGKQLDVKVVRAAHRPDDDTSPLASEHVERVAGYLAKYATKAVSDTTGEGRTNAHYVRIRETCRRLAADADRRAAAHREAGDHAYEDPYALIGKWAHMLGFRGHFSTKSRRYSVTLGRLRRARRRWQAITAEAARTGQPVDTADLEQRLMADDEEETTLVIGSWSYVGTGWDSTGDAALADAAAARAREYDQWRAKRKHNQNY
;
A
#
# COMPACT_ATOMS: atom_id res chain seq x y z
N VAL A 1 36.26 10.80 -12.02
CA VAL A 1 35.18 11.60 -11.42
C VAL A 1 34.23 12.01 -12.53
N LEU A 2 33.06 11.42 -12.61
CA LEU A 2 32.05 11.68 -13.66
C LEU A 2 31.41 13.07 -13.47
N SER A 3 31.22 13.50 -12.24
CA SER A 3 30.79 14.86 -11.87
C SER A 3 31.14 15.15 -10.41
N SER A 4 31.42 16.40 -10.12
CA SER A 4 31.59 16.89 -8.75
C SER A 4 30.60 18.02 -8.50
N TYR A 5 30.09 18.11 -7.29
CA TYR A 5 29.22 19.18 -6.85
C TYR A 5 29.75 19.75 -5.54
N SER A 6 29.78 21.08 -5.45
CA SER A 6 30.15 21.78 -4.22
C SER A 6 29.06 22.74 -3.80
N SER A 7 28.65 22.71 -2.55
CA SER A 7 27.68 23.64 -1.99
C SER A 7 28.18 25.09 -1.95
N THR A 8 29.51 25.30 -2.02
CA THR A 8 30.09 26.65 -2.06
C THR A 8 29.72 27.45 -3.31
N SER A 9 29.37 26.73 -4.41
CA SER A 9 28.89 27.34 -5.66
C SER A 9 27.36 27.46 -5.74
N ALA A 10 26.66 26.92 -4.75
CA ALA A 10 25.20 26.99 -4.70
C ALA A 10 24.73 28.33 -4.12
N PRO A 11 23.61 28.90 -4.56
CA PRO A 11 22.98 30.03 -3.91
C PRO A 11 22.82 29.77 -2.41
N LEU A 12 23.23 30.72 -1.56
CA LEU A 12 23.18 30.62 -0.09
C LEU A 12 23.98 29.45 0.51
N GLY A 13 24.86 28.77 -0.25
CA GLY A 13 25.62 27.62 0.24
C GLY A 13 24.78 26.39 0.57
N VAL A 14 23.51 26.34 0.14
CA VAL A 14 22.55 25.30 0.45
C VAL A 14 22.21 24.48 -0.79
N THR A 15 22.11 23.17 -0.62
CA THR A 15 21.67 22.25 -1.68
C THR A 15 20.31 21.68 -1.37
N PHE A 16 19.37 21.89 -2.29
CA PHE A 16 18.03 21.32 -2.17
C PHE A 16 17.99 19.89 -2.68
N VAL A 17 17.45 19.00 -1.86
CA VAL A 17 17.21 17.60 -2.23
C VAL A 17 15.72 17.27 -2.13
N PRO A 18 15.17 16.40 -3.01
CA PRO A 18 13.78 15.98 -2.89
C PRO A 18 13.52 15.30 -1.54
N CYS A 19 12.54 15.77 -0.79
CA CYS A 19 12.20 15.21 0.53
C CYS A 19 11.65 13.77 0.44
N GLY A 20 11.23 13.32 -0.75
CA GLY A 20 10.68 11.98 -0.98
C GLY A 20 9.33 11.72 -0.29
N ASN A 21 8.67 12.75 0.23
CA ASN A 21 7.39 12.58 0.93
C ASN A 21 6.29 12.16 -0.05
N ARG A 22 5.59 11.07 0.27
CA ARG A 22 4.51 10.54 -0.56
C ARG A 22 3.19 11.32 -0.44
N ARG A 23 3.02 12.13 0.62
CA ARG A 23 1.78 12.86 0.90
C ARG A 23 1.73 14.15 0.10
N ALA A 24 0.63 14.34 -0.64
CA ALA A 24 0.43 15.56 -1.45
C ALA A 24 0.33 16.83 -0.57
N SER A 25 -0.27 16.72 0.62
CA SER A 25 -0.38 17.80 1.60
C SER A 25 0.97 18.23 2.21
N ALA A 26 1.99 17.37 2.18
CA ALA A 26 3.31 17.69 2.70
C ALA A 26 4.29 18.15 1.60
N CYS A 27 4.24 17.53 0.43
CA CYS A 27 5.05 17.90 -0.72
C CYS A 27 4.38 17.42 -2.03
N PRO A 28 3.64 18.29 -2.72
CA PRO A 28 2.94 17.94 -3.95
C PRO A 28 3.84 17.38 -5.04
N SER A 29 5.03 17.94 -5.21
CA SER A 29 6.01 17.51 -6.23
C SER A 29 6.53 16.10 -5.97
N CYS A 30 7.01 15.80 -4.76
CA CYS A 30 7.50 14.47 -4.40
C CYS A 30 6.38 13.42 -4.41
N SER A 31 5.18 13.80 -3.97
CA SER A 31 4.00 12.93 -4.00
C SER A 31 3.62 12.54 -5.43
N ARG A 32 3.64 13.49 -6.37
CA ARG A 32 3.38 13.23 -7.80
C ARG A 32 4.40 12.24 -8.37
N THR A 33 5.69 12.45 -8.09
CA THR A 33 6.75 11.52 -8.51
C THR A 33 6.53 10.13 -7.91
N TYR A 34 6.19 10.06 -6.64
CA TYR A 34 5.88 8.79 -5.97
C TYR A 34 4.67 8.07 -6.57
N ALA A 35 3.61 8.80 -6.93
CA ALA A 35 2.43 8.23 -7.58
C ALA A 35 2.79 7.61 -8.94
N ARG A 36 3.58 8.32 -9.77
CA ARG A 36 4.05 7.81 -11.07
C ARG A 36 4.94 6.60 -10.91
N ASP A 37 5.89 6.62 -9.98
CA ASP A 37 6.76 5.47 -9.70
C ASP A 37 5.95 4.27 -9.22
N THR A 38 4.95 4.48 -8.37
CA THR A 38 4.05 3.43 -7.90
C THR A 38 3.21 2.86 -9.05
N PHE A 39 2.70 3.71 -9.95
CA PHE A 39 1.99 3.26 -11.14
C PHE A 39 2.88 2.38 -12.03
N GLU A 40 4.10 2.84 -12.36
CA GLU A 40 5.03 2.07 -13.17
C GLU A 40 5.42 0.73 -12.52
N LEU A 41 5.60 0.72 -11.20
CA LEU A 41 5.86 -0.49 -10.43
C LEU A 41 4.71 -1.50 -10.54
N LEU A 42 3.47 -1.03 -10.38
CA LEU A 42 2.26 -1.85 -10.44
C LEU A 42 2.06 -2.38 -11.87
N ARG A 43 2.20 -1.49 -12.87
CA ARG A 43 2.06 -1.82 -14.28
C ARG A 43 3.11 -2.84 -14.73
N ALA A 44 4.39 -2.60 -14.44
CA ALA A 44 5.45 -3.53 -14.81
C ALA A 44 5.24 -4.93 -14.22
N GLY A 45 4.76 -5.01 -12.97
CA GLY A 45 4.41 -6.28 -12.36
C GLY A 45 3.19 -6.97 -12.97
N ALA A 46 2.38 -6.24 -13.71
CA ALA A 46 1.16 -6.79 -14.29
C ALA A 46 1.31 -7.18 -15.77
N VAL A 47 2.09 -6.41 -16.54
CA VAL A 47 2.21 -6.58 -18.00
C VAL A 47 3.64 -6.74 -18.49
N GLY A 48 4.61 -6.74 -17.58
CA GLY A 48 6.03 -6.76 -17.94
C GLY A 48 6.62 -5.37 -18.22
N GLY A 49 7.88 -5.35 -18.65
CA GLY A 49 8.69 -4.12 -18.83
C GLY A 49 9.49 -3.73 -17.58
N LYS A 50 10.42 -2.81 -17.72
CA LYS A 50 11.33 -2.41 -16.63
C LYS A 50 12.10 -3.61 -16.05
N THR A 51 12.59 -4.50 -16.86
CA THR A 51 13.24 -5.78 -16.52
C THR A 51 12.32 -6.86 -15.94
N VAL A 52 11.02 -6.65 -15.93
CA VAL A 52 10.05 -7.72 -15.66
C VAL A 52 9.72 -8.39 -16.99
N PRO A 53 9.82 -9.72 -17.10
CA PRO A 53 9.52 -10.44 -18.33
C PRO A 53 8.09 -10.19 -18.82
N ALA A 54 7.90 -10.10 -20.13
CA ALA A 54 6.57 -9.92 -20.71
C ALA A 54 5.64 -11.10 -20.42
N SER A 55 6.19 -12.31 -20.25
CA SER A 55 5.45 -13.54 -19.92
C SER A 55 4.62 -13.46 -18.65
N VAL A 56 4.90 -12.51 -17.75
CA VAL A 56 4.02 -12.30 -16.57
C VAL A 56 2.61 -11.84 -16.98
N ALA A 57 2.46 -11.29 -18.21
CA ALA A 57 1.16 -10.89 -18.74
C ALA A 57 0.25 -12.09 -19.05
N ASP A 58 0.79 -13.30 -19.19
CA ASP A 58 0.02 -14.51 -19.48
C ASP A 58 -0.51 -15.20 -18.22
N ASN A 59 -0.03 -14.78 -17.06
CA ASN A 59 -0.36 -15.41 -15.78
C ASN A 59 -1.65 -14.84 -15.15
N PRO A 60 -2.42 -15.67 -14.39
CA PRO A 60 -3.62 -15.23 -13.69
C PRO A 60 -3.35 -14.07 -12.75
N MET A 61 -4.23 -13.06 -12.76
CA MET A 61 -4.14 -11.91 -11.87
C MET A 61 -5.50 -11.55 -11.29
N LEU A 62 -5.52 -11.31 -9.98
CA LEU A 62 -6.72 -10.96 -9.23
C LEU A 62 -6.54 -9.64 -8.48
N PHE A 63 -7.62 -8.88 -8.40
CA PHE A 63 -7.72 -7.72 -7.52
C PHE A 63 -8.46 -8.13 -6.25
N VAL A 64 -7.84 -7.91 -5.11
CA VAL A 64 -8.32 -8.34 -3.80
C VAL A 64 -8.50 -7.14 -2.89
N THR A 65 -9.66 -7.05 -2.22
CA THR A 65 -9.91 -6.04 -1.19
C THR A 65 -10.20 -6.70 0.14
N LEU A 66 -9.33 -6.51 1.14
CA LEU A 66 -9.51 -6.98 2.50
C LEU A 66 -9.87 -5.81 3.42
N THR A 67 -11.00 -5.91 4.10
CA THR A 67 -11.57 -4.82 4.88
C THR A 67 -11.50 -5.12 6.39
N ALA A 68 -11.36 -4.08 7.21
CA ALA A 68 -11.47 -4.19 8.66
C ALA A 68 -12.88 -4.56 9.11
N PRO A 69 -13.05 -5.25 10.25
CA PRO A 69 -14.36 -5.50 10.83
C PRO A 69 -15.05 -4.20 11.28
N SER A 70 -16.27 -4.33 11.81
CA SER A 70 -16.97 -3.21 12.44
C SER A 70 -16.59 -3.11 13.89
N PHE A 71 -16.34 -1.88 14.38
CA PHE A 71 -16.13 -1.53 15.78
C PHE A 71 -17.29 -0.70 16.34
N GLY A 72 -18.37 -0.59 15.60
CA GLY A 72 -19.57 0.17 15.94
C GLY A 72 -20.25 0.72 14.71
N HIS A 73 -21.46 1.25 14.88
CA HIS A 73 -22.20 1.85 13.78
C HIS A 73 -21.67 3.26 13.48
N VAL A 74 -21.33 3.51 12.20
CA VAL A 74 -20.89 4.81 11.71
C VAL A 74 -21.84 5.35 10.66
N HIS A 75 -21.90 6.68 10.52
CA HIS A 75 -22.65 7.33 9.45
C HIS A 75 -22.08 6.95 8.08
N ARG A 76 -22.98 6.69 7.12
CA ARG A 76 -22.66 6.33 5.73
C ARG A 76 -23.13 7.42 4.79
N THR A 77 -22.40 7.61 3.71
CA THR A 77 -22.81 8.43 2.57
C THR A 77 -23.39 7.57 1.46
N ALA A 78 -24.19 8.14 0.59
CA ALA A 78 -24.59 7.50 -0.66
C ALA A 78 -23.32 7.21 -1.51
N LYS A 79 -23.33 6.06 -2.20
CA LYS A 79 -22.26 5.74 -3.15
C LYS A 79 -22.50 6.50 -4.46
N PRO A 80 -21.44 6.99 -5.13
CA PRO A 80 -21.59 7.63 -6.44
C PRO A 80 -22.33 6.72 -7.42
N GLY A 81 -23.30 7.28 -8.14
CA GLY A 81 -24.08 6.55 -9.12
C GLY A 81 -25.14 5.58 -8.56
N GLN A 82 -25.34 5.54 -7.24
CA GLN A 82 -26.41 4.78 -6.60
C GLN A 82 -27.50 5.71 -6.07
N PRO A 83 -28.76 5.23 -5.94
CA PRO A 83 -29.84 6.00 -5.35
C PRO A 83 -29.46 6.48 -3.95
N VAL A 84 -29.84 7.71 -3.62
CA VAL A 84 -29.64 8.29 -2.29
C VAL A 84 -30.53 7.55 -1.28
N THR A 85 -29.92 6.91 -0.31
CA THR A 85 -30.62 6.14 0.73
C THR A 85 -30.36 6.73 2.11
N ARG A 86 -31.29 6.51 3.03
CA ARG A 86 -31.10 6.87 4.45
C ARG A 86 -29.85 6.18 5.01
N CYS A 87 -29.14 6.87 5.86
CA CYS A 87 -27.85 6.43 6.37
C CYS A 87 -27.89 5.06 7.05
N ARG A 88 -28.72 4.92 8.09
CA ARG A 88 -28.96 3.67 8.83
C ARG A 88 -30.38 3.62 9.36
N PRO A 89 -31.37 3.39 8.46
CA PRO A 89 -32.76 3.36 8.87
C PRO A 89 -33.00 2.24 9.87
N ARG A 90 -33.95 2.48 10.79
CA ARG A 90 -34.51 1.53 11.74
C ARG A 90 -36.02 1.63 11.71
N ASP A 91 -36.69 0.51 11.80
CA ASP A 91 -38.16 0.45 11.76
C ASP A 91 -38.78 1.05 13.03
N ARG A 92 -38.05 0.99 14.16
CA ARG A 92 -38.45 1.58 15.45
C ARG A 92 -37.35 2.48 15.99
N ALA A 93 -37.73 3.56 16.63
CA ALA A 93 -36.82 4.43 17.36
C ALA A 93 -36.22 3.64 18.56
N GLN A 94 -34.91 3.46 18.51
CA GLN A 94 -34.15 2.80 19.57
C GLN A 94 -32.98 3.69 19.98
N VAL A 95 -32.74 3.73 21.29
CA VAL A 95 -31.58 4.42 21.86
C VAL A 95 -30.66 3.40 22.54
N CYS A 96 -29.36 3.67 22.48
CA CYS A 96 -28.38 2.89 23.23
C CYS A 96 -28.37 3.26 24.71
N GLN A 97 -27.62 2.52 25.51
CA GLN A 97 -27.46 2.80 26.98
C GLN A 97 -26.93 4.21 27.29
N HIS A 98 -26.41 4.95 26.33
CA HIS A 98 -25.91 6.32 26.44
C HIS A 98 -26.96 7.36 25.99
N GLY A 99 -28.22 6.96 25.78
CA GLY A 99 -29.29 7.83 25.31
C GLY A 99 -29.18 8.32 23.86
N ARG A 100 -28.29 7.74 23.06
CA ARG A 100 -28.10 8.11 21.64
C ARG A 100 -28.88 7.17 20.70
N PRO A 101 -29.44 7.68 19.58
CA PRO A 101 -30.07 6.83 18.59
C PRO A 101 -29.14 5.71 18.13
N VAL A 102 -29.67 4.49 17.90
CA VAL A 102 -28.92 3.35 17.36
C VAL A 102 -28.86 3.40 15.84
N GLY A 103 -29.75 4.18 15.21
CA GLY A 103 -29.83 4.37 13.76
C GLY A 103 -29.71 5.85 13.37
N CYS A 104 -29.68 6.11 12.06
CA CYS A 104 -29.72 7.45 11.49
C CYS A 104 -30.69 7.46 10.30
N MET A 105 -31.72 8.30 10.36
CA MET A 105 -32.73 8.43 9.32
C MET A 105 -32.39 9.49 8.29
N ALA A 106 -31.33 10.29 8.52
CA ALA A 106 -30.87 11.29 7.56
C ALA A 106 -30.17 10.65 6.35
N THR A 107 -30.12 11.39 5.27
CA THR A 107 -29.27 11.10 4.12
C THR A 107 -28.01 11.97 4.23
N HIS A 108 -26.85 11.41 3.88
CA HIS A 108 -25.58 12.13 3.90
C HIS A 108 -24.95 12.13 2.52
N GLU A 109 -24.51 13.28 2.06
CA GLU A 109 -23.80 13.44 0.80
C GLU A 109 -22.31 13.15 0.93
N GLN A 110 -21.63 12.98 -0.19
CA GLN A 110 -20.18 12.87 -0.22
C GLN A 110 -19.54 14.16 0.33
N GLY A 111 -18.66 14.04 1.33
CA GLY A 111 -18.02 15.19 1.95
C GLY A 111 -18.77 15.71 3.19
N ASP A 112 -19.93 15.15 3.54
CA ASP A 112 -20.59 15.47 4.81
C ASP A 112 -19.65 15.19 5.97
N SER A 113 -19.57 16.14 6.93
CA SER A 113 -18.66 16.09 8.07
C SER A 113 -18.93 14.95 9.04
N VAL A 114 -20.16 14.41 9.06
CA VAL A 114 -20.52 13.26 9.91
C VAL A 114 -20.18 11.91 9.25
N ALA A 115 -19.85 11.89 7.97
CA ALA A 115 -19.52 10.67 7.28
C ALA A 115 -18.35 9.92 7.96
N GLY A 116 -18.55 8.63 8.25
CA GLY A 116 -17.57 7.81 8.94
C GLY A 116 -17.48 8.01 10.44
N GLN A 117 -18.17 9.02 11.02
CA GLN A 117 -18.22 9.19 12.47
C GLN A 117 -19.18 8.19 13.11
N PRO A 118 -18.91 7.70 14.32
CA PRO A 118 -19.84 6.85 15.07
C PRO A 118 -21.17 7.55 15.33
N ILE A 119 -22.27 6.80 15.25
CA ILE A 119 -23.59 7.27 15.67
C ILE A 119 -23.60 7.55 17.18
N CYS A 120 -22.91 6.70 17.96
CA CYS A 120 -22.61 6.93 19.36
C CYS A 120 -21.13 6.67 19.61
N HIS A 121 -20.40 7.68 20.06
CA HIS A 121 -18.97 7.59 20.34
C HIS A 121 -18.66 6.66 21.53
N GLU A 122 -19.55 6.58 22.49
CA GLU A 122 -19.40 5.76 23.70
C GLU A 122 -19.64 4.27 23.43
N CYS A 123 -20.49 3.95 22.44
CA CYS A 123 -20.71 2.57 21.96
C CYS A 123 -19.63 2.07 21.01
N TYR A 124 -18.79 2.98 20.50
CA TYR A 124 -17.76 2.61 19.53
C TYR A 124 -16.54 2.03 20.25
N ASP A 125 -16.11 0.82 19.84
CA ASP A 125 -14.92 0.16 20.40
C ASP A 125 -13.63 0.79 19.84
N TYR A 126 -13.20 1.91 20.42
CA TYR A 126 -11.97 2.62 20.06
C TYR A 126 -10.71 1.81 20.34
N GLU A 127 -10.70 1.00 21.40
CA GLU A 127 -9.57 0.14 21.71
C GLU A 127 -9.41 -0.96 20.66
N GLY A 128 -10.50 -1.68 20.35
CA GLY A 128 -10.50 -2.68 19.30
C GLY A 128 -10.12 -2.12 17.92
N HIS A 129 -10.60 -0.90 17.58
CA HIS A 129 -10.21 -0.20 16.36
C HIS A 129 -8.69 0.00 16.29
N VAL A 130 -8.09 0.58 17.33
CA VAL A 130 -6.65 0.91 17.37
C VAL A 130 -5.80 -0.36 17.42
N VAL A 131 -6.19 -1.37 18.18
CA VAL A 131 -5.51 -2.66 18.25
C VAL A 131 -5.53 -3.36 16.90
N TRP A 132 -6.69 -3.39 16.22
CA TRP A 132 -6.77 -3.96 14.89
C TRP A 132 -5.89 -3.21 13.89
N GLN A 133 -5.92 -1.90 13.91
CA GLN A 133 -5.12 -1.02 13.04
C GLN A 133 -3.62 -1.26 13.23
N TRP A 134 -3.18 -1.41 14.48
CA TRP A 134 -1.81 -1.70 14.85
C TRP A 134 -1.32 -3.04 14.31
N TRP A 135 -2.16 -4.07 14.39
CA TRP A 135 -1.84 -5.43 13.97
C TRP A 135 -2.28 -5.78 12.53
N ALA A 136 -2.90 -4.86 11.80
CA ALA A 136 -3.29 -5.09 10.42
C ALA A 136 -2.14 -5.56 9.49
N PRO A 137 -0.87 -5.07 9.64
CA PRO A 137 0.26 -5.62 8.88
C PRO A 137 0.55 -7.10 9.18
N GLU A 138 0.36 -7.53 10.43
CA GLU A 138 0.53 -8.93 10.83
C GLU A 138 -0.57 -9.83 10.26
N LEU A 139 -1.81 -9.34 10.25
CA LEU A 139 -2.91 -10.06 9.57
C LEU A 139 -2.61 -10.25 8.08
N TRP A 140 -2.09 -9.21 7.39
CA TRP A 140 -1.68 -9.35 5.99
C TRP A 140 -0.56 -10.39 5.81
N ARG A 141 0.44 -10.40 6.68
CA ARG A 141 1.53 -11.38 6.66
C ARG A 141 1.01 -12.81 6.83
N ARG A 142 0.12 -13.01 7.81
CA ARG A 142 -0.53 -14.32 8.07
C ARG A 142 -1.43 -14.75 6.92
N PHE A 143 -2.16 -13.81 6.31
CA PHE A 143 -2.94 -14.07 5.10
C PHE A 143 -2.07 -14.65 3.98
N GLY A 144 -0.93 -14.01 3.69
CA GLY A 144 0.01 -14.53 2.67
C GLY A 144 0.52 -15.94 2.99
N ILE A 145 0.84 -16.22 4.25
CA ILE A 145 1.28 -17.57 4.69
C ILE A 145 0.12 -18.57 4.53
N ARG A 146 -1.10 -18.19 4.94
CA ARG A 146 -2.27 -19.08 4.83
C ARG A 146 -2.58 -19.40 3.38
N LEU A 147 -2.61 -18.39 2.51
CA LEU A 147 -2.81 -18.57 1.08
C LEU A 147 -1.78 -19.51 0.47
N THR A 148 -0.49 -19.31 0.78
CA THR A 148 0.60 -20.19 0.33
C THR A 148 0.36 -21.64 0.75
N ARG A 149 -0.09 -21.89 1.99
CA ARG A 149 -0.40 -23.22 2.50
C ARG A 149 -1.62 -23.84 1.83
N LEU A 150 -2.64 -23.06 1.52
CA LEU A 150 -3.84 -23.53 0.82
C LEU A 150 -3.52 -23.94 -0.62
N ILE A 151 -2.74 -23.14 -1.33
CA ILE A 151 -2.27 -23.46 -2.68
C ILE A 151 -1.42 -24.74 -2.67
N ALA A 152 -0.49 -24.85 -1.73
CA ALA A 152 0.34 -26.05 -1.59
C ALA A 152 -0.51 -27.31 -1.32
N ARG A 153 -1.53 -27.20 -0.47
CA ARG A 153 -2.48 -28.27 -0.21
C ARG A 153 -3.28 -28.64 -1.46
N HIS A 154 -3.76 -27.66 -2.20
CA HIS A 154 -4.49 -27.87 -3.45
C HIS A 154 -3.66 -28.64 -4.49
N LEU A 155 -2.36 -28.31 -4.59
CA LEU A 155 -1.42 -28.98 -5.48
C LEU A 155 -0.83 -30.29 -4.91
N GLY A 156 -1.20 -30.69 -3.69
CA GLY A 156 -0.71 -31.92 -3.06
C GLY A 156 0.79 -31.91 -2.69
N VAL A 157 1.40 -30.73 -2.49
CA VAL A 157 2.83 -30.58 -2.21
C VAL A 157 3.09 -29.81 -0.92
N PRO A 158 4.28 -29.97 -0.30
CA PRO A 158 4.69 -29.13 0.83
C PRO A 158 4.78 -27.64 0.45
N ALA A 159 4.36 -26.76 1.33
CA ALA A 159 4.44 -25.31 1.13
C ALA A 159 5.87 -24.76 1.17
N THR A 160 6.74 -25.42 1.92
CA THR A 160 8.15 -25.06 2.08
C THR A 160 9.05 -26.19 1.58
N LYS A 161 10.25 -25.85 1.13
CA LYS A 161 11.22 -26.82 0.64
C LYS A 161 11.55 -27.84 1.73
N PRO A 162 11.25 -29.14 1.52
CA PRO A 162 11.55 -30.17 2.49
C PRO A 162 13.07 -30.35 2.64
N ARG A 163 13.53 -30.54 3.88
CA ARG A 163 14.92 -30.94 4.11
C ARG A 163 15.07 -32.45 3.83
N PRO A 164 16.14 -32.88 3.16
CA PRO A 164 16.46 -34.30 3.07
C PRO A 164 16.56 -34.93 4.47
N CYS A 165 16.05 -36.15 4.62
CA CYS A 165 16.17 -36.93 5.87
C CYS A 165 16.42 -38.39 5.54
N LYS A 166 16.77 -39.22 6.56
CA LYS A 166 17.06 -40.65 6.35
C LYS A 166 15.94 -41.41 5.62
N ARG A 167 14.68 -41.06 5.87
CA ARG A 167 13.50 -41.68 5.21
C ARG A 167 13.32 -41.22 3.78
N TYR A 168 13.73 -39.97 3.47
CA TYR A 168 13.59 -39.32 2.13
C TYR A 168 14.90 -38.59 1.82
N PRO A 169 15.93 -39.32 1.34
CA PRO A 169 17.27 -38.76 1.09
C PRO A 169 17.32 -37.85 -0.18
N TYR A 170 16.32 -37.98 -1.05
CA TYR A 170 16.27 -37.22 -2.31
C TYR A 170 15.44 -35.93 -2.17
N PRO A 171 15.73 -34.89 -2.98
CA PRO A 171 14.90 -33.70 -3.07
C PRO A 171 13.44 -34.08 -3.41
N ARG A 172 12.51 -33.50 -2.67
CA ARG A 172 11.07 -33.67 -2.88
C ARG A 172 10.49 -32.42 -3.50
N LEU A 173 9.56 -32.62 -4.44
CA LEU A 173 8.80 -31.53 -5.03
C LEU A 173 8.08 -30.72 -3.94
N TRP A 174 8.11 -29.41 -4.06
CA TRP A 174 7.45 -28.47 -3.15
C TRP A 174 6.82 -27.31 -3.94
N LEU A 175 6.04 -26.47 -3.29
CA LEU A 175 5.30 -25.41 -3.95
C LEU A 175 6.17 -24.53 -4.86
N GLY A 176 7.38 -24.16 -4.42
CA GLY A 176 8.26 -23.29 -5.21
C GLY A 176 8.75 -23.87 -6.54
N ASP A 177 8.63 -25.19 -6.72
CA ASP A 177 8.93 -25.88 -7.99
C ASP A 177 7.73 -25.92 -8.93
N LEU A 178 6.53 -25.51 -8.48
CA LEU A 178 5.29 -25.52 -9.25
C LEU A 178 4.67 -24.14 -9.42
N ALA A 179 4.66 -23.33 -8.36
CA ALA A 179 3.97 -22.05 -8.36
C ALA A 179 4.59 -21.05 -7.40
N SER A 180 4.39 -19.77 -7.69
CA SER A 180 4.85 -18.66 -6.88
C SER A 180 3.83 -17.53 -6.86
N ILE A 181 3.40 -17.11 -5.66
CA ILE A 181 2.49 -15.98 -5.51
C ILE A 181 3.30 -14.69 -5.51
N GLN A 182 2.94 -13.78 -6.38
CA GLN A 182 3.44 -12.42 -6.41
C GLN A 182 2.31 -11.45 -6.12
N TYR A 183 2.60 -10.40 -5.36
CA TYR A 183 1.58 -9.39 -5.04
C TYR A 183 2.15 -7.98 -4.96
N ALA A 184 1.30 -7.02 -5.22
CA ALA A 184 1.46 -5.64 -4.80
C ALA A 184 0.24 -5.21 -3.98
N LYS A 185 0.48 -4.66 -2.79
CA LYS A 185 -0.55 -4.25 -1.83
C LYS A 185 -0.49 -2.74 -1.61
N VAL A 186 -1.64 -2.10 -1.60
CA VAL A 186 -1.81 -0.70 -1.21
C VAL A 186 -2.85 -0.61 -0.09
N GLY A 187 -2.52 0.15 0.95
CA GLY A 187 -3.46 0.50 2.01
C GLY A 187 -4.22 1.78 1.68
N GLU A 188 -5.51 1.82 1.98
CA GLU A 188 -6.35 3.00 1.86
C GLU A 188 -7.12 3.22 3.16
N TYR A 189 -7.20 4.47 3.65
CA TYR A 189 -8.10 4.80 4.76
C TYR A 189 -9.54 4.95 4.28
N GLN A 190 -10.43 4.23 4.94
CA GLN A 190 -11.86 4.49 4.86
C GLN A 190 -12.21 5.75 5.67
N THR A 191 -13.34 6.39 5.37
CA THR A 191 -13.81 7.59 6.09
C THR A 191 -13.95 7.39 7.60
N ARG A 192 -14.12 6.14 8.06
CA ARG A 192 -14.14 5.77 9.49
C ARG A 192 -12.74 5.61 10.10
N GLY A 193 -11.67 5.97 9.42
CA GLY A 193 -10.30 5.91 9.92
C GLY A 193 -9.63 4.53 9.93
N LEU A 194 -10.30 3.49 9.48
CA LEU A 194 -9.73 2.16 9.35
C LEU A 194 -9.10 1.97 7.97
N ILE A 195 -7.96 1.29 7.97
CA ILE A 195 -7.31 0.90 6.71
C ILE A 195 -8.00 -0.31 6.12
N HIS A 196 -8.13 -0.33 4.80
CA HIS A 196 -8.32 -1.56 4.07
C HIS A 196 -7.20 -1.77 3.05
N PHE A 197 -6.97 -3.03 2.69
CA PHE A 197 -5.92 -3.38 1.76
C PHE A 197 -6.49 -3.71 0.41
N HIS A 198 -5.95 -3.07 -0.61
CA HIS A 198 -6.12 -3.47 -2.00
C HIS A 198 -4.87 -4.19 -2.46
N GLY A 199 -5.01 -5.36 -3.05
CA GLY A 199 -3.92 -6.16 -3.57
C GLY A 199 -4.12 -6.56 -5.02
N LEU A 200 -3.06 -6.44 -5.84
CA LEU A 200 -2.95 -7.21 -7.06
C LEU A 200 -2.19 -8.48 -6.72
N VAL A 201 -2.82 -9.62 -6.92
CA VAL A 201 -2.23 -10.95 -6.68
C VAL A 201 -2.09 -11.65 -8.01
N ARG A 202 -0.85 -12.00 -8.37
CA ARG A 202 -0.50 -12.75 -9.58
C ARG A 202 0.04 -14.11 -9.19
N LEU A 203 -0.39 -15.14 -9.89
CA LEU A 203 0.15 -16.49 -9.74
C LEU A 203 1.12 -16.75 -10.88
N ASP A 204 2.39 -16.95 -10.56
CA ASP A 204 3.43 -17.36 -11.51
C ASP A 204 3.73 -18.85 -11.32
N GLY A 205 4.26 -19.49 -12.36
CA GLY A 205 4.90 -20.79 -12.25
C GLY A 205 6.25 -20.72 -11.52
N PRO A 206 7.09 -21.75 -11.62
CA PRO A 206 8.40 -21.76 -11.02
C PRO A 206 9.31 -20.66 -11.60
N LYS A 207 10.29 -20.25 -10.81
CA LYS A 207 11.30 -19.29 -11.25
C LYS A 207 12.19 -19.92 -12.32
N THR A 208 12.40 -19.19 -13.43
CA THR A 208 13.37 -19.49 -14.48
C THR A 208 14.50 -18.45 -14.49
N PRO A 209 15.60 -18.67 -15.22
CA PRO A 209 16.63 -17.65 -15.43
C PRO A 209 16.04 -16.35 -16.01
N ASP A 210 15.10 -16.46 -16.95
CA ASP A 210 14.49 -15.33 -17.65
C ASP A 210 13.23 -14.78 -16.99
N GLY A 211 12.87 -15.29 -15.77
CA GLY A 211 11.71 -14.79 -15.04
C GLY A 211 10.89 -15.89 -14.35
N PHE A 212 9.71 -16.18 -14.90
CA PHE A 212 8.80 -17.20 -14.39
C PHE A 212 8.21 -18.02 -15.54
N ALA A 213 8.06 -19.31 -15.32
CA ALA A 213 7.25 -20.15 -16.17
C ALA A 213 5.76 -19.80 -16.05
N ALA A 214 4.94 -20.35 -16.93
CA ALA A 214 3.49 -20.23 -16.87
C ALA A 214 2.93 -20.79 -15.55
N ALA A 215 1.86 -20.20 -15.09
CA ALA A 215 1.12 -20.72 -13.92
C ALA A 215 0.58 -22.12 -14.20
N PRO A 216 0.54 -23.02 -13.18
CA PRO A 216 0.04 -24.38 -13.39
C PRO A 216 -1.45 -24.38 -13.74
N ASP A 217 -1.87 -25.20 -14.70
CA ASP A 217 -3.25 -25.35 -15.16
C ASP A 217 -4.22 -25.78 -14.05
N ALA A 218 -3.71 -26.51 -13.06
CA ALA A 218 -4.48 -26.90 -11.87
C ALA A 218 -4.93 -25.72 -10.99
N LEU A 219 -4.43 -24.50 -11.24
CA LEU A 219 -4.76 -23.29 -10.50
C LEU A 219 -5.30 -22.17 -11.40
N PRO A 220 -6.44 -22.37 -12.06
CA PRO A 220 -7.07 -21.29 -12.81
C PRO A 220 -7.46 -20.13 -11.89
N ALA A 221 -7.70 -18.95 -12.46
CA ALA A 221 -8.02 -17.74 -11.69
C ALA A 221 -9.22 -17.90 -10.74
N THR A 222 -10.21 -18.72 -11.12
CA THR A 222 -11.39 -19.02 -10.28
C THR A 222 -11.03 -19.82 -9.02
N VAL A 223 -10.18 -20.84 -9.16
CA VAL A 223 -9.68 -21.60 -8.01
C VAL A 223 -8.80 -20.73 -7.12
N LEU A 224 -7.93 -19.91 -7.71
CA LEU A 224 -7.12 -18.97 -6.94
C LEU A 224 -7.99 -17.96 -6.17
N ALA A 225 -9.11 -17.49 -6.77
CA ALA A 225 -10.06 -16.61 -6.10
C ALA A 225 -10.65 -17.26 -4.85
N SER A 226 -11.14 -18.49 -4.97
CA SER A 226 -11.69 -19.26 -3.83
C SER A 226 -10.65 -19.47 -2.73
N LEU A 227 -9.40 -19.83 -3.09
CA LEU A 227 -8.33 -20.01 -2.10
C LEU A 227 -7.93 -18.69 -1.40
N ILE A 228 -8.07 -17.54 -2.07
CA ILE A 228 -7.90 -16.22 -1.48
C ILE A 228 -9.03 -15.92 -0.48
N GLU A 229 -10.26 -16.23 -0.84
CA GLU A 229 -11.43 -16.06 0.04
C GLU A 229 -11.30 -16.92 1.29
N ASP A 230 -10.95 -18.19 1.14
CA ASP A 230 -10.70 -19.12 2.24
C ASP A 230 -9.57 -18.63 3.14
N ALA A 231 -8.45 -18.16 2.55
CA ALA A 231 -7.34 -17.63 3.31
C ALA A 231 -7.73 -16.40 4.13
N ALA A 232 -8.55 -15.51 3.57
CA ALA A 232 -9.02 -14.29 4.23
C ALA A 232 -10.00 -14.60 5.37
N ALA A 233 -10.87 -15.60 5.19
CA ALA A 233 -11.83 -16.06 6.20
C ALA A 233 -11.14 -16.76 7.39
N ASP A 234 -10.12 -17.57 7.11
CA ASP A 234 -9.41 -18.37 8.11
C ASP A 234 -8.40 -17.59 8.94
N VAL A 235 -7.80 -16.55 8.35
CA VAL A 235 -6.70 -15.86 9.02
C VAL A 235 -7.15 -15.11 10.27
N HIS A 236 -6.40 -15.31 11.33
CA HIS A 236 -6.58 -14.59 12.59
C HIS A 236 -5.25 -14.34 13.31
N TYR A 237 -5.28 -13.42 14.24
CA TYR A 237 -4.19 -13.11 15.14
C TYR A 237 -4.74 -12.80 16.53
N THR A 238 -4.30 -13.52 17.54
CA THR A 238 -4.59 -13.19 18.93
C THR A 238 -3.61 -12.12 19.38
N ALA A 239 -4.11 -10.88 19.45
CA ALA A 239 -3.34 -9.74 19.94
C ALA A 239 -3.27 -9.78 21.46
N PRO A 240 -2.09 -9.51 22.05
CA PRO A 240 -1.96 -9.41 23.49
C PRO A 240 -2.81 -8.29 24.07
N PRO A 241 -3.10 -8.31 25.40
CA PRO A 241 -3.83 -7.25 26.07
C PRO A 241 -3.25 -5.86 25.77
N ALA A 242 -4.09 -4.94 25.35
CA ALA A 242 -3.66 -3.59 24.97
C ALA A 242 -3.57 -2.64 26.17
N LEU A 243 -4.38 -2.87 27.19
CA LEU A 243 -4.35 -2.18 28.47
C LEU A 243 -4.20 -3.18 29.60
N THR A 244 -3.64 -2.74 30.71
CA THR A 244 -3.60 -3.53 31.96
C THR A 244 -5.01 -3.96 32.33
N GLY A 245 -5.22 -5.27 32.49
CA GLY A 245 -6.50 -5.87 32.82
C GLY A 245 -7.48 -6.05 31.65
N SER A 246 -7.16 -5.60 30.44
CA SER A 246 -7.99 -5.93 29.26
C SER A 246 -7.68 -7.34 28.75
N PRO A 247 -8.66 -8.03 28.12
CA PRO A 247 -8.44 -9.37 27.58
C PRO A 247 -7.63 -9.33 26.27
N GLU A 248 -7.07 -10.48 25.89
CA GLU A 248 -6.58 -10.71 24.53
C GLU A 248 -7.71 -10.54 23.51
N ARG A 249 -7.35 -10.11 22.30
CA ARG A 249 -8.32 -9.89 21.22
C ARG A 249 -7.98 -10.74 20.01
N VAL A 250 -8.94 -11.55 19.55
CA VAL A 250 -8.81 -12.29 18.28
C VAL A 250 -9.16 -11.35 17.13
N LEU A 251 -8.15 -10.97 16.37
CA LEU A 251 -8.28 -10.10 15.22
C LEU A 251 -8.47 -10.92 13.94
N ARG A 252 -9.37 -10.44 13.06
CA ARG A 252 -9.68 -11.03 11.76
C ARG A 252 -9.93 -9.92 10.75
N PHE A 253 -9.95 -10.25 9.47
CA PHE A 253 -10.56 -9.37 8.47
C PHE A 253 -12.08 -9.36 8.62
N GLY A 254 -12.72 -8.28 8.18
CA GLY A 254 -14.16 -8.16 8.16
C GLY A 254 -14.78 -9.04 7.07
N LYS A 255 -16.08 -9.27 7.19
CA LYS A 255 -16.83 -10.09 6.22
C LYS A 255 -16.91 -9.49 4.80
N GLN A 256 -16.67 -8.18 4.65
CA GLN A 256 -16.65 -7.53 3.35
C GLN A 256 -15.29 -7.81 2.68
N LEU A 257 -15.31 -8.80 1.83
CA LEU A 257 -14.22 -9.24 0.96
C LEU A 257 -14.67 -9.05 -0.49
N ASP A 258 -13.78 -8.57 -1.34
CA ASP A 258 -14.02 -8.46 -2.79
C ASP A 258 -12.81 -9.04 -3.53
N VAL A 259 -13.04 -10.08 -4.31
CA VAL A 259 -12.03 -10.76 -5.12
C VAL A 259 -12.51 -10.74 -6.57
N LYS A 260 -11.78 -10.06 -7.43
CA LYS A 260 -12.11 -9.91 -8.85
C LYS A 260 -10.99 -10.44 -9.71
N VAL A 261 -11.35 -11.28 -10.67
CA VAL A 261 -10.40 -11.70 -11.72
C VAL A 261 -10.14 -10.48 -12.61
N VAL A 262 -8.89 -10.02 -12.63
CA VAL A 262 -8.42 -8.96 -13.52
C VAL A 262 -8.02 -9.56 -14.86
N ARG A 263 -7.43 -10.74 -14.81
CA ARG A 263 -7.01 -11.53 -15.98
C ARG A 263 -7.01 -13.01 -15.63
N ALA A 264 -7.60 -13.83 -16.48
CA ALA A 264 -7.41 -15.28 -16.50
C ALA A 264 -6.01 -15.61 -17.10
N ALA A 265 -5.56 -16.85 -16.97
CA ALA A 265 -4.37 -17.28 -17.70
C ALA A 265 -4.65 -17.20 -19.21
N HIS A 266 -3.69 -16.63 -19.96
CA HIS A 266 -3.75 -16.64 -21.43
C HIS A 266 -3.35 -18.03 -21.92
N ARG A 267 -4.19 -18.62 -22.79
CA ARG A 267 -3.84 -19.78 -23.58
C ARG A 267 -3.57 -19.34 -25.02
N PRO A 268 -2.61 -19.95 -25.74
CA PRO A 268 -2.29 -19.57 -27.11
C PRO A 268 -3.47 -19.56 -28.10
N ASP A 269 -4.52 -20.31 -27.78
CA ASP A 269 -5.73 -20.45 -28.60
C ASP A 269 -6.86 -19.47 -28.23
N ASP A 270 -6.69 -18.67 -27.18
CA ASP A 270 -7.66 -17.65 -26.81
C ASP A 270 -7.35 -16.34 -27.53
N ASP A 271 -8.23 -15.94 -28.44
CA ASP A 271 -8.23 -14.62 -29.08
C ASP A 271 -8.59 -13.54 -28.07
N THR A 272 -7.65 -13.29 -27.12
CA THR A 272 -7.86 -12.35 -26.02
C THR A 272 -7.61 -10.93 -26.47
N SER A 273 -8.69 -10.22 -26.52
CA SER A 273 -8.91 -8.81 -26.80
C SER A 273 -7.93 -7.88 -26.05
N PRO A 274 -7.50 -6.75 -26.68
CA PRO A 274 -6.75 -5.64 -26.05
C PRO A 274 -7.35 -5.09 -24.76
N LEU A 275 -8.62 -5.37 -24.47
CA LEU A 275 -9.36 -4.96 -23.26
C LEU A 275 -8.70 -5.42 -21.94
N ALA A 276 -7.95 -6.53 -21.93
CA ALA A 276 -7.28 -7.01 -20.73
C ALA A 276 -6.15 -6.06 -20.27
N SER A 277 -5.42 -5.45 -21.21
CA SER A 277 -4.33 -4.49 -20.89
C SER A 277 -4.86 -3.19 -20.32
N GLU A 278 -5.94 -2.64 -20.89
CA GLU A 278 -6.58 -1.41 -20.39
C GLU A 278 -7.18 -1.57 -18.99
N HIS A 279 -7.75 -2.75 -18.71
CA HIS A 279 -8.30 -3.05 -17.39
C HIS A 279 -7.19 -3.09 -16.33
N VAL A 280 -6.05 -3.69 -16.64
CA VAL A 280 -4.88 -3.72 -15.76
C VAL A 280 -4.32 -2.32 -15.52
N GLU A 281 -4.22 -1.48 -16.54
CA GLU A 281 -3.75 -0.09 -16.39
C GLU A 281 -4.72 0.74 -15.54
N ARG A 282 -6.02 0.56 -15.69
CA ARG A 282 -7.03 1.22 -14.83
C ARG A 282 -6.87 0.82 -13.36
N VAL A 283 -6.68 -0.47 -13.07
CA VAL A 283 -6.46 -0.96 -11.70
C VAL A 283 -5.14 -0.45 -11.13
N ALA A 284 -4.07 -0.45 -11.92
CA ALA A 284 -2.78 0.11 -11.50
C ALA A 284 -2.88 1.62 -11.21
N GLY A 285 -3.59 2.38 -12.04
CA GLY A 285 -3.85 3.80 -11.84
C GLY A 285 -4.68 4.07 -10.58
N TYR A 286 -5.71 3.26 -10.35
CA TYR A 286 -6.53 3.30 -9.12
C TYR A 286 -5.65 3.09 -7.88
N LEU A 287 -4.85 2.04 -7.84
CA LEU A 287 -3.97 1.75 -6.71
C LEU A 287 -2.89 2.81 -6.49
N ALA A 288 -2.29 3.32 -7.56
CA ALA A 288 -1.28 4.38 -7.47
C ALA A 288 -1.84 5.67 -6.87
N LYS A 289 -3.10 6.04 -7.20
CA LYS A 289 -3.80 7.16 -6.59
C LYS A 289 -3.93 7.01 -5.08
N TYR A 290 -4.25 5.82 -4.59
CA TYR A 290 -4.42 5.58 -3.14
C TYR A 290 -3.10 5.49 -2.39
N ALA A 291 -2.02 5.09 -3.03
CA ALA A 291 -0.71 5.03 -2.42
C ALA A 291 -0.18 6.39 -1.93
N THR A 292 -0.71 7.50 -2.46
CA THR A 292 -0.33 8.87 -2.10
C THR A 292 -1.27 9.57 -1.14
N LYS A 293 -2.47 9.01 -0.90
CA LYS A 293 -3.43 9.58 0.04
C LYS A 293 -2.94 9.52 1.48
N ALA A 294 -3.24 10.57 2.24
CA ALA A 294 -3.01 10.65 3.68
C ALA A 294 -4.33 10.55 4.46
N VAL A 295 -4.23 10.40 5.77
CA VAL A 295 -5.40 10.48 6.68
C VAL A 295 -6.11 11.83 6.53
N SER A 296 -5.35 12.94 6.40
CA SER A 296 -5.86 14.29 6.17
C SER A 296 -6.72 14.42 4.93
N ASP A 297 -6.39 13.67 3.86
CA ASP A 297 -7.10 13.75 2.59
C ASP A 297 -8.50 13.09 2.64
N THR A 298 -8.76 12.30 3.68
CA THR A 298 -10.08 11.69 3.92
C THR A 298 -11.03 12.57 4.74
N THR A 299 -10.51 13.63 5.39
CA THR A 299 -11.29 14.49 6.29
C THR A 299 -11.59 15.87 5.73
N GLY A 300 -10.98 16.27 4.61
CA GLY A 300 -10.98 17.67 4.15
C GLY A 300 -10.07 18.57 5.00
N GLU A 301 -9.43 19.54 4.36
CA GLU A 301 -8.54 20.48 5.04
C GLU A 301 -9.32 21.33 6.07
N GLY A 302 -8.78 21.44 7.28
CA GLY A 302 -9.24 22.38 8.32
C GLY A 302 -10.35 21.90 9.24
N ARG A 303 -10.90 20.68 9.10
CA ARG A 303 -11.97 20.19 10.01
C ARG A 303 -11.44 19.21 11.06
N THR A 304 -11.65 19.55 12.33
CA THR A 304 -11.37 18.65 13.47
C THR A 304 -12.44 17.56 13.50
N ASN A 305 -12.09 16.32 13.11
CA ASN A 305 -12.99 15.17 13.21
C ASN A 305 -12.88 14.57 14.61
N ALA A 306 -13.94 14.69 15.42
CA ALA A 306 -13.99 14.20 16.81
C ALA A 306 -13.68 12.70 16.90
N HIS A 307 -14.11 11.91 15.92
CA HIS A 307 -13.78 10.48 15.83
C HIS A 307 -12.28 10.23 15.72
N TYR A 308 -11.57 10.97 14.88
CA TYR A 308 -10.11 10.84 14.71
C TYR A 308 -9.34 11.37 15.92
N VAL A 309 -9.87 12.38 16.61
CA VAL A 309 -9.30 12.85 17.88
C VAL A 309 -9.33 11.71 18.90
N ARG A 310 -10.48 11.07 19.11
CA ARG A 310 -10.62 9.93 20.03
C ARG A 310 -9.74 8.72 19.66
N ILE A 311 -9.58 8.42 18.36
CA ILE A 311 -8.64 7.37 17.93
C ILE A 311 -7.21 7.72 18.34
N ARG A 312 -6.76 8.96 18.10
CA ARG A 312 -5.42 9.42 18.48
C ARG A 312 -5.20 9.42 19.99
N GLU A 313 -6.20 9.83 20.74
CA GLU A 313 -6.18 9.79 22.21
C GLU A 313 -6.09 8.34 22.71
N THR A 314 -6.83 7.43 22.09
CA THR A 314 -6.72 5.99 22.39
C THR A 314 -5.31 5.46 22.11
N CYS A 315 -4.69 5.83 20.98
CA CYS A 315 -3.28 5.47 20.71
C CYS A 315 -2.34 5.96 21.82
N ARG A 316 -2.51 7.21 22.29
CA ARG A 316 -1.68 7.78 23.37
C ARG A 316 -1.92 7.08 24.70
N ARG A 317 -3.19 6.77 25.02
CA ARG A 317 -3.56 6.02 26.23
C ARG A 317 -2.92 4.63 26.25
N LEU A 318 -2.97 3.90 25.11
CA LEU A 318 -2.33 2.59 24.99
C LEU A 318 -0.81 2.68 25.14
N ALA A 319 -0.18 3.71 24.58
CA ALA A 319 1.27 3.94 24.71
C ALA A 319 1.64 4.21 26.18
N ALA A 320 0.91 5.09 26.87
CA ALA A 320 1.18 5.40 28.26
C ALA A 320 1.02 4.18 29.18
N ASP A 321 0.07 3.30 28.87
CA ASP A 321 -0.09 2.03 29.62
C ASP A 321 1.06 1.05 29.32
N ALA A 322 1.48 0.94 28.06
CA ALA A 322 2.62 0.15 27.67
C ALA A 322 3.93 0.61 28.35
N ASP A 323 4.11 1.94 28.48
CA ASP A 323 5.26 2.52 29.20
C ASP A 323 5.24 2.15 30.68
N ARG A 324 4.06 2.17 31.33
CA ARG A 324 3.90 1.73 32.73
C ARG A 324 4.21 0.24 32.91
N ARG A 325 3.71 -0.64 32.02
CA ARG A 325 4.04 -2.07 32.05
C ARG A 325 5.53 -2.30 31.87
N ALA A 326 6.15 -1.62 30.92
CA ALA A 326 7.59 -1.73 30.70
C ALA A 326 8.42 -1.22 31.91
N ALA A 327 7.95 -0.17 32.61
CA ALA A 327 8.59 0.30 33.84
C ALA A 327 8.48 -0.75 34.94
N ALA A 328 7.30 -1.33 35.18
CA ALA A 328 7.09 -2.37 36.19
C ALA A 328 7.98 -3.63 35.93
N HIS A 329 8.13 -4.05 34.67
CA HIS A 329 9.04 -5.15 34.33
C HIS A 329 10.50 -4.81 34.62
N ARG A 330 10.94 -3.58 34.33
CA ARG A 330 12.31 -3.13 34.65
C ARG A 330 12.56 -3.08 36.16
N GLU A 331 11.59 -2.60 36.95
CA GLU A 331 11.66 -2.62 38.40
C GLU A 331 11.73 -4.03 38.98
N ALA A 332 11.06 -4.98 38.32
CA ALA A 332 11.15 -6.41 38.64
C ALA A 332 12.42 -7.10 38.14
N GLY A 333 13.34 -6.39 37.49
CA GLY A 333 14.60 -6.91 36.95
C GLY A 333 14.52 -7.52 35.56
N ASP A 334 13.34 -7.48 34.91
CA ASP A 334 13.16 -7.95 33.54
C ASP A 334 13.42 -6.83 32.53
N HIS A 335 14.70 -6.60 32.24
CA HIS A 335 15.15 -5.58 31.29
C HIS A 335 14.97 -5.99 29.81
N ALA A 336 14.66 -7.26 29.53
CA ALA A 336 14.46 -7.79 28.18
C ALA A 336 13.00 -7.63 27.71
N TYR A 337 12.08 -7.27 28.59
CA TYR A 337 10.68 -7.09 28.24
C TYR A 337 10.48 -5.91 27.27
N GLU A 338 9.89 -6.19 26.13
CA GLU A 338 9.45 -5.19 25.14
C GLU A 338 7.93 -5.23 25.02
N ASP A 339 7.27 -4.16 25.46
CA ASP A 339 5.81 -4.09 25.32
C ASP A 339 5.40 -3.99 23.85
N PRO A 340 4.47 -4.84 23.37
CA PRO A 340 4.06 -4.87 21.96
C PRO A 340 3.39 -3.58 21.47
N TYR A 341 2.98 -2.69 22.36
CA TYR A 341 2.35 -1.40 22.05
C TYR A 341 3.21 -0.17 22.39
N ALA A 342 4.47 -0.36 22.81
CA ALA A 342 5.36 0.74 23.24
C ALA A 342 5.47 1.88 22.22
N LEU A 343 5.42 1.56 20.92
CA LEU A 343 5.58 2.55 19.86
C LEU A 343 4.26 3.11 19.31
N ILE A 344 3.11 2.67 19.81
CA ILE A 344 1.80 3.01 19.20
C ILE A 344 1.50 4.52 19.26
N GLY A 345 2.00 5.22 20.26
CA GLY A 345 1.89 6.66 20.37
C GLY A 345 2.55 7.44 19.24
N LYS A 346 3.68 6.96 18.72
CA LYS A 346 4.37 7.54 17.56
C LYS A 346 3.51 7.46 16.28
N TRP A 347 2.62 6.49 16.21
CA TRP A 347 1.73 6.25 15.08
C TRP A 347 0.32 6.84 15.27
N ALA A 348 0.08 7.62 16.32
CA ALA A 348 -1.21 8.27 16.57
C ALA A 348 -1.64 9.16 15.38
N HIS A 349 -0.72 9.84 14.71
CA HIS A 349 -0.97 10.64 13.51
C HIS A 349 -1.45 9.79 12.32
N MET A 350 -1.15 8.49 12.32
CA MET A 350 -1.59 7.48 11.36
C MET A 350 -2.74 6.62 11.91
N LEU A 351 -3.47 7.12 12.92
CA LEU A 351 -4.57 6.42 13.57
C LEU A 351 -4.20 5.01 14.08
N GLY A 352 -2.95 4.80 14.48
CA GLY A 352 -2.42 3.53 14.96
C GLY A 352 -1.86 2.58 13.87
N PHE A 353 -1.95 2.92 12.60
CA PHE A 353 -1.41 2.07 11.54
C PHE A 353 0.10 2.24 11.39
N ARG A 354 0.88 1.19 11.70
CA ARG A 354 2.35 1.16 11.60
C ARG A 354 2.89 0.55 10.29
N GLY A 355 2.00 0.12 9.40
CA GLY A 355 2.39 -0.54 8.16
C GLY A 355 2.78 0.42 7.04
N HIS A 356 3.48 -0.12 6.05
CA HIS A 356 3.71 0.60 4.80
C HIS A 356 2.44 0.63 3.96
N PHE A 357 2.11 1.80 3.40
CA PHE A 357 0.94 1.97 2.53
C PHE A 357 1.07 1.20 1.23
N SER A 358 2.27 1.13 0.66
CA SER A 358 2.53 0.38 -0.56
C SER A 358 3.64 -0.62 -0.30
N THR A 359 3.35 -1.90 -0.50
CA THR A 359 4.33 -2.99 -0.41
C THR A 359 4.09 -3.98 -1.52
N LYS A 360 5.13 -4.72 -1.89
CA LYS A 360 5.02 -5.79 -2.87
C LYS A 360 5.90 -6.98 -2.49
N SER A 361 5.60 -8.14 -3.01
CA SER A 361 6.53 -9.25 -2.98
C SER A 361 7.81 -8.93 -3.79
N ARG A 362 8.91 -9.52 -3.37
CA ARG A 362 10.24 -9.18 -3.93
C ARG A 362 10.30 -9.29 -5.45
N ARG A 363 9.62 -10.30 -6.01
CA ARG A 363 9.66 -10.65 -7.44
C ARG A 363 8.45 -10.15 -8.24
N TYR A 364 7.55 -9.39 -7.62
CA TYR A 364 6.39 -8.85 -8.34
C TYR A 364 6.82 -7.91 -9.47
N SER A 365 7.73 -6.99 -9.18
CA SER A 365 8.25 -6.01 -10.15
C SER A 365 9.53 -5.35 -9.64
N VAL A 366 9.97 -4.30 -10.32
CA VAL A 366 11.11 -3.45 -9.95
C VAL A 366 10.91 -2.77 -8.59
N THR A 367 11.98 -2.23 -8.02
CA THR A 367 11.92 -1.44 -6.78
C THR A 367 11.81 0.06 -7.08
N LEU A 368 11.26 0.84 -6.16
CA LEU A 368 11.24 2.30 -6.27
C LEU A 368 12.66 2.88 -6.35
N GLY A 369 13.63 2.27 -5.66
CA GLY A 369 15.05 2.66 -5.75
C GLY A 369 15.56 2.54 -7.18
N ARG A 370 15.30 1.42 -7.87
CA ARG A 370 15.70 1.17 -9.25
C ARG A 370 15.08 2.18 -10.23
N LEU A 371 13.79 2.51 -10.07
CA LEU A 371 13.13 3.54 -10.87
C LEU A 371 13.72 4.94 -10.64
N ARG A 372 14.08 5.27 -9.39
CA ARG A 372 14.73 6.55 -9.07
C ARG A 372 16.12 6.64 -9.69
N ARG A 373 16.91 5.57 -9.67
CA ARG A 373 18.21 5.51 -10.34
C ARG A 373 18.08 5.65 -11.85
N ALA A 374 17.17 4.91 -12.45
CA ALA A 374 16.90 5.01 -13.89
C ALA A 374 16.57 6.45 -14.31
N ARG A 375 15.80 7.18 -13.50
CA ARG A 375 15.48 8.59 -13.75
C ARG A 375 16.72 9.48 -13.64
N ARG A 376 17.59 9.30 -12.64
CA ARG A 376 18.84 10.06 -12.52
C ARG A 376 19.77 9.79 -13.69
N ARG A 377 19.92 8.52 -14.10
CA ARG A 377 20.72 8.16 -15.29
C ARG A 377 20.16 8.80 -16.56
N TRP A 378 18.85 8.77 -16.74
CA TRP A 378 18.20 9.45 -17.86
C TRP A 378 18.49 10.96 -17.86
N GLN A 379 18.36 11.61 -16.71
CA GLN A 379 18.69 13.03 -16.58
C GLN A 379 20.15 13.33 -16.90
N ALA A 380 21.08 12.49 -16.46
CA ALA A 380 22.51 12.64 -16.80
C ALA A 380 22.75 12.46 -18.30
N ILE A 381 22.17 11.43 -18.94
CA ILE A 381 22.29 11.17 -20.38
C ILE A 381 21.71 12.35 -21.19
N THR A 382 20.55 12.86 -20.83
CA THR A 382 19.93 13.98 -21.54
C THR A 382 20.66 15.30 -21.34
N ALA A 383 21.23 15.54 -20.15
CA ALA A 383 22.07 16.70 -19.88
C ALA A 383 23.37 16.66 -20.71
N GLU A 384 23.98 15.49 -20.81
CA GLU A 384 25.17 15.29 -21.63
C GLU A 384 24.86 15.48 -23.13
N ALA A 385 23.78 14.90 -23.61
CA ALA A 385 23.32 15.10 -25.00
C ALA A 385 23.08 16.59 -25.31
N ALA A 386 22.44 17.32 -24.40
CA ALA A 386 22.24 18.77 -24.55
C ALA A 386 23.56 19.56 -24.52
N ARG A 387 24.54 19.16 -23.72
CA ARG A 387 25.86 19.81 -23.63
C ARG A 387 26.72 19.55 -24.88
N THR A 388 26.66 18.37 -25.43
CA THR A 388 27.48 17.95 -26.58
C THR A 388 26.83 18.20 -27.95
N GLY A 389 25.52 18.49 -27.97
CA GLY A 389 24.74 18.57 -29.21
C GLY A 389 24.51 17.21 -29.91
N GLN A 390 24.92 16.11 -29.27
CA GLN A 390 24.76 14.77 -29.82
C GLN A 390 23.38 14.20 -29.45
N PRO A 391 22.69 13.48 -30.34
CA PRO A 391 21.44 12.82 -30.00
C PRO A 391 21.68 11.74 -28.94
N VAL A 392 20.64 11.49 -28.10
CA VAL A 392 20.68 10.40 -27.13
C VAL A 392 20.76 9.06 -27.89
N ASP A 393 21.79 8.28 -27.60
CA ASP A 393 21.86 6.90 -28.06
C ASP A 393 20.77 6.06 -27.37
N THR A 394 19.86 5.50 -28.17
CA THR A 394 18.74 4.69 -27.72
C THR A 394 19.02 3.18 -27.73
N ALA A 395 20.19 2.75 -28.23
CA ALA A 395 20.59 1.36 -28.20
C ALA A 395 20.69 0.88 -26.75
N ASP A 396 20.03 -0.23 -26.44
CA ASP A 396 19.99 -0.85 -25.11
C ASP A 396 19.65 0.13 -23.96
N LEU A 397 18.97 1.23 -24.28
CA LEU A 397 18.69 2.31 -23.33
C LEU A 397 17.97 1.79 -22.08
N GLU A 398 16.96 0.93 -22.22
CA GLU A 398 16.26 0.37 -21.05
C GLU A 398 17.20 -0.45 -20.16
N GLN A 399 18.05 -1.29 -20.75
CA GLN A 399 19.02 -2.09 -20.00
C GLN A 399 20.02 -1.19 -19.27
N ARG A 400 20.55 -0.17 -19.94
CA ARG A 400 21.48 0.83 -19.33
C ARG A 400 20.84 1.59 -18.19
N LEU A 401 19.59 2.04 -18.36
CA LEU A 401 18.85 2.76 -17.30
C LEU A 401 18.55 1.87 -16.10
N MET A 402 18.27 0.59 -16.35
CA MET A 402 17.83 -0.37 -15.33
C MET A 402 18.95 -1.28 -14.81
N ALA A 403 20.21 -1.07 -15.20
CA ALA A 403 21.35 -1.83 -14.70
C ALA A 403 21.45 -1.80 -13.16
N ASP A 404 22.02 -2.85 -12.57
CA ASP A 404 22.29 -2.89 -11.13
C ASP A 404 23.49 -2.00 -10.77
N ASP A 405 23.56 -1.54 -9.52
CA ASP A 405 24.54 -0.52 -9.06
C ASP A 405 25.80 -1.18 -8.51
N GLU A 406 26.54 -1.91 -9.27
CA GLU A 406 27.85 -2.37 -8.76
C GLU A 406 28.91 -1.26 -8.75
N GLU A 407 28.67 -0.10 -9.40
CA GLU A 407 29.68 0.92 -9.65
C GLU A 407 29.30 2.38 -9.26
N GLU A 408 28.08 2.65 -8.80
CA GLU A 408 27.71 4.01 -8.36
C GLU A 408 28.02 4.22 -6.89
N THR A 409 29.28 4.37 -6.52
CA THR A 409 29.65 4.89 -5.21
C THR A 409 29.71 6.42 -5.25
N THR A 410 28.80 7.08 -4.53
CA THR A 410 28.91 8.52 -4.27
C THR A 410 29.91 8.72 -3.15
N LEU A 411 31.08 9.25 -3.47
CA LEU A 411 32.05 9.68 -2.46
C LEU A 411 31.62 11.05 -1.93
N VAL A 412 31.22 11.11 -0.67
CA VAL A 412 30.95 12.37 0.02
C VAL A 412 32.25 12.84 0.67
N ILE A 413 32.82 13.95 0.19
CA ILE A 413 33.99 14.57 0.78
C ILE A 413 33.54 15.76 1.62
N GLY A 414 33.83 15.74 2.92
CA GLY A 414 33.41 16.75 3.89
C GLY A 414 32.16 16.35 4.68
N SER A 415 31.64 17.30 5.46
CA SER A 415 30.44 17.12 6.26
C SER A 415 29.24 17.87 5.68
N TRP A 416 28.06 17.25 5.71
CA TRP A 416 26.81 17.87 5.35
C TRP A 416 25.99 18.07 6.62
N SER A 417 25.49 19.28 6.83
CA SER A 417 24.56 19.57 7.92
C SER A 417 23.15 19.79 7.38
N TYR A 418 22.16 19.29 8.11
CA TYR A 418 20.76 19.54 7.80
C TYR A 418 20.41 20.98 8.21
N VAL A 419 19.96 21.80 7.25
CA VAL A 419 19.58 23.20 7.47
C VAL A 419 18.10 23.32 7.76
N GLY A 420 17.25 22.62 7.01
CA GLY A 420 15.82 22.71 7.18
C GLY A 420 15.02 21.95 6.13
N THR A 421 13.70 22.03 6.24
CA THR A 421 12.75 21.50 5.25
C THR A 421 11.89 22.64 4.75
N GLY A 422 11.66 22.70 3.43
CA GLY A 422 10.82 23.72 2.80
C GLY A 422 11.59 24.52 1.78
N TRP A 423 11.21 25.76 1.60
CA TRP A 423 11.77 26.70 0.65
C TRP A 423 12.32 27.90 1.39
N ASP A 424 13.30 28.60 0.83
CA ASP A 424 13.93 29.74 1.46
C ASP A 424 12.99 30.94 1.58
N SER A 425 12.01 31.04 0.70
CA SER A 425 11.00 32.09 0.73
C SER A 425 9.58 31.54 0.54
N THR A 426 8.60 32.27 1.03
CA THR A 426 7.18 31.97 0.78
C THR A 426 6.82 32.08 -0.69
N GLY A 427 7.52 32.96 -1.44
CA GLY A 427 7.36 33.11 -2.89
C GLY A 427 7.80 31.85 -3.65
N ASP A 428 8.95 31.29 -3.31
CA ASP A 428 9.45 30.05 -3.92
C ASP A 428 8.54 28.87 -3.60
N ALA A 429 8.04 28.79 -2.36
CA ALA A 429 7.04 27.80 -1.97
C ALA A 429 5.78 27.91 -2.81
N ALA A 430 5.23 29.11 -2.99
CA ALA A 430 4.03 29.36 -3.79
C ALA A 430 4.24 29.03 -5.27
N LEU A 431 5.40 29.36 -5.84
CA LEU A 431 5.76 29.02 -7.22
C LEU A 431 5.88 27.50 -7.41
N ALA A 432 6.51 26.80 -6.47
CA ALA A 432 6.65 25.34 -6.51
C ALA A 432 5.28 24.64 -6.41
N ASP A 433 4.39 25.11 -5.53
CA ASP A 433 3.04 24.58 -5.37
C ASP A 433 2.19 24.84 -6.61
N ALA A 434 2.26 26.05 -7.19
CA ALA A 434 1.59 26.39 -8.43
C ALA A 434 2.08 25.56 -9.62
N ALA A 435 3.38 25.30 -9.71
CA ALA A 435 3.95 24.42 -10.74
C ALA A 435 3.48 22.98 -10.58
N ALA A 436 3.43 22.47 -9.33
CA ALA A 436 2.92 21.14 -9.03
C ALA A 436 1.41 21.01 -9.31
N ALA A 437 0.63 22.04 -9.05
CA ALA A 437 -0.80 22.10 -9.36
C ALA A 437 -1.04 22.04 -10.88
N ARG A 438 -0.39 22.90 -11.65
CA ARG A 438 -0.46 22.88 -13.14
C ARG A 438 -0.07 21.53 -13.72
N ALA A 439 0.97 20.91 -13.18
CA ALA A 439 1.39 19.61 -13.63
C ALA A 439 0.35 18.51 -13.34
N ARG A 440 -0.40 18.58 -12.22
CA ARG A 440 -1.51 17.68 -11.91
C ARG A 440 -2.70 17.89 -12.85
N GLU A 441 -3.05 19.13 -13.10
CA GLU A 441 -4.13 19.50 -14.03
C GLU A 441 -3.84 18.99 -15.45
N TYR A 442 -2.60 19.15 -15.91
CA TYR A 442 -2.16 18.62 -17.20
C TYR A 442 -2.26 17.10 -17.27
N ASP A 443 -1.83 16.38 -16.22
CA ASP A 443 -1.95 14.91 -16.17
C ASP A 443 -3.42 14.45 -16.18
N GLN A 444 -4.31 15.19 -15.47
CA GLN A 444 -5.75 14.91 -15.46
C GLN A 444 -6.39 15.18 -16.83
N TRP A 445 -6.04 16.31 -17.46
CA TRP A 445 -6.50 16.65 -18.80
C TRP A 445 -6.06 15.60 -19.83
N ARG A 446 -4.79 15.18 -19.77
CA ARG A 446 -4.25 14.14 -20.64
C ARG A 446 -4.96 12.80 -20.45
N ALA A 447 -5.27 12.43 -19.21
CA ALA A 447 -6.01 11.20 -18.91
C ALA A 447 -7.44 11.25 -19.47
N LYS A 448 -8.14 12.40 -19.31
CA LYS A 448 -9.48 12.61 -19.88
C LYS A 448 -9.47 12.55 -21.40
N ARG A 449 -8.50 13.18 -22.04
CA ARG A 449 -8.37 13.17 -23.51
C ARG A 449 -8.13 11.76 -24.05
N LYS A 450 -7.26 10.96 -23.40
CA LYS A 450 -7.05 9.56 -23.77
C LYS A 450 -8.32 8.72 -23.60
N HIS A 451 -9.11 8.99 -22.56
CA HIS A 451 -10.38 8.32 -22.34
C HIS A 451 -11.40 8.66 -23.44
N ASN A 452 -11.51 9.92 -23.83
CA ASN A 452 -12.45 10.37 -24.88
C ASN A 452 -12.03 9.97 -26.31
N GLN A 453 -10.78 9.60 -26.55
CA GLN A 453 -10.31 9.10 -27.85
C GLN A 453 -10.56 7.60 -28.05
N ASN A 454 -10.90 6.88 -26.97
CA ASN A 454 -11.19 5.44 -26.99
C ASN A 454 -12.70 5.15 -26.99
N TYR A 455 -13.54 6.17 -27.19
CA TYR A 455 -14.96 6.12 -27.50
C TYR A 455 -15.22 6.80 -28.85
#